data_b0d32889017a55e9e7e8cedf2bde7694
#
_entry.id   b0d32889017a55e9e7e8cedf2bde7694
#
_cell.length_a   1.000
_cell.length_b   1.000
_cell.length_c   1.000
_cell.angle_alpha   90.00
_cell.angle_beta   90.00
_cell.angle_gamma   90.00
#
_symmetry.space_group_name_H-M   'P 1'
#
loop_
_entity.id
_entity.type
_entity.pdbx_description
1 polymer ?
#
loop_
_entity_poly.entity_id
_entity_poly.type
_entity_poly.pdbx_seq_one_letter_code
_entity_poly.pdbx_strand_id
1 'polypeptide(L)'
;MRAEAESGTADRVLNVNAERLLTNLEAAKAQPLWRVMVGLSIRHVGPTAARALATEFGSLDAIEQAAEGGESGQARLSGADGVGATIAVSLREWFAVDWHREIVRKWREAGVRMVDERDASVPRTLEGLTVVVTGSLSGFSRDEAKEAIIMRGGKASGSVSKKSDFVVVGDNAGTKHDKALQLGIPV
;
A
#
# COMPACT_ATOMS: atom_id res chain seq x y z
N MET A 1 44.24 -44.68 -10.35
CA MET A 1 42.90 -44.48 -10.94
C MET A 1 42.03 -43.82 -9.88
N ARG A 2 41.80 -42.54 -9.99
CA ARG A 2 40.86 -41.77 -9.15
C ARG A 2 39.52 -41.72 -9.89
N ALA A 3 38.48 -42.23 -9.24
CA ALA A 3 37.12 -42.12 -9.74
C ALA A 3 36.65 -40.69 -9.61
N GLU A 4 36.31 -40.06 -10.73
CA GLU A 4 35.60 -38.79 -10.79
C GLU A 4 34.18 -38.99 -10.28
N ALA A 5 33.84 -38.29 -9.21
CA ALA A 5 32.47 -38.24 -8.72
C ALA A 5 31.68 -37.30 -9.66
N GLU A 6 30.88 -37.88 -10.53
CA GLU A 6 29.85 -37.13 -11.28
C GLU A 6 28.88 -36.52 -10.28
N SER A 7 28.96 -35.17 -10.15
CA SER A 7 27.98 -34.35 -9.48
C SER A 7 26.73 -34.29 -10.34
N GLY A 8 25.87 -35.31 -10.20
CA GLY A 8 24.52 -35.24 -10.76
C GLY A 8 23.72 -34.19 -10.01
N THR A 9 23.48 -33.06 -10.63
CA THR A 9 22.42 -32.11 -10.26
C THR A 9 21.08 -32.84 -10.45
N ALA A 10 20.65 -33.57 -9.42
CA ALA A 10 19.31 -34.09 -9.38
C ALA A 10 18.35 -32.89 -9.45
N ASP A 11 17.57 -32.78 -10.52
CA ASP A 11 16.44 -31.90 -10.63
C ASP A 11 15.56 -32.10 -9.39
N ARG A 12 15.69 -31.21 -8.42
CA ARG A 12 14.87 -31.26 -7.21
C ARG A 12 13.46 -30.85 -7.60
N VAL A 13 12.61 -31.80 -7.87
CA VAL A 13 11.18 -31.57 -8.06
C VAL A 13 10.64 -30.93 -6.78
N LEU A 14 10.19 -29.68 -6.91
CA LEU A 14 9.58 -28.96 -5.82
C LEU A 14 8.29 -29.65 -5.40
N ASN A 15 8.01 -29.71 -4.11
CA ASN A 15 6.71 -30.17 -3.66
C ASN A 15 5.65 -29.07 -3.88
N VAL A 16 4.37 -29.44 -3.88
CA VAL A 16 3.23 -28.52 -4.13
C VAL A 16 3.26 -27.28 -3.25
N ASN A 17 3.70 -27.39 -2.01
CA ASN A 17 3.80 -26.23 -1.10
C ASN A 17 4.93 -25.27 -1.51
N ALA A 18 6.05 -25.79 -1.98
CA ALA A 18 7.15 -24.98 -2.48
C ALA A 18 6.78 -24.25 -3.78
N GLU A 19 6.11 -24.92 -4.71
CA GLU A 19 5.59 -24.30 -5.93
C GLU A 19 4.59 -23.20 -5.62
N ARG A 20 3.65 -23.45 -4.70
CA ARG A 20 2.68 -22.45 -4.24
C ARG A 20 3.37 -21.26 -3.57
N LEU A 21 4.40 -21.50 -2.76
CA LEU A 21 5.19 -20.42 -2.15
C LEU A 21 5.84 -19.54 -3.21
N LEU A 22 6.51 -20.14 -4.20
CA LEU A 22 7.15 -19.39 -5.27
C LEU A 22 6.13 -18.58 -6.09
N THR A 23 4.99 -19.18 -6.43
CA THR A 23 3.89 -18.49 -7.11
C THR A 23 3.40 -17.27 -6.31
N ASN A 24 3.21 -17.44 -5.00
CA ASN A 24 2.78 -16.34 -4.12
C ASN A 24 3.84 -15.24 -4.00
N LEU A 25 5.13 -15.60 -3.99
CA LEU A 25 6.24 -14.63 -3.97
C LEU A 25 6.28 -13.82 -5.27
N GLU A 26 6.10 -14.46 -6.42
CA GLU A 26 6.03 -13.75 -7.70
C GLU A 26 4.81 -12.79 -7.72
N ALA A 27 3.64 -13.24 -7.28
CA ALA A 27 2.47 -12.40 -7.17
C ALA A 27 2.67 -11.22 -6.18
N ALA A 28 3.45 -11.41 -5.12
CA ALA A 28 3.77 -10.37 -4.16
C ALA A 28 4.61 -9.24 -4.76
N LYS A 29 5.45 -9.51 -5.76
CA LYS A 29 6.26 -8.50 -6.43
C LYS A 29 5.43 -7.45 -7.18
N ALA A 30 4.25 -7.84 -7.68
CA ALA A 30 3.34 -6.97 -8.41
C ALA A 30 2.36 -6.19 -7.53
N GLN A 31 2.46 -6.32 -6.20
CA GLN A 31 1.57 -5.62 -5.28
C GLN A 31 1.77 -4.10 -5.34
N PRO A 32 0.72 -3.30 -5.04
CA PRO A 32 0.83 -1.83 -5.02
C PRO A 32 1.86 -1.35 -4.02
N LEU A 33 2.46 -0.19 -4.28
CA LEU A 33 3.54 0.41 -3.49
C LEU A 33 3.24 0.45 -1.98
N TRP A 34 2.00 0.78 -1.59
CA TRP A 34 1.64 0.82 -0.17
C TRP A 34 1.82 -0.53 0.53
N ARG A 35 1.60 -1.67 -0.15
CA ARG A 35 1.83 -3.00 0.42
C ARG A 35 3.32 -3.28 0.58
N VAL A 36 4.13 -2.85 -0.37
CA VAL A 36 5.60 -2.91 -0.28
C VAL A 36 6.07 -2.13 0.94
N MET A 37 5.58 -0.91 1.13
CA MET A 37 5.91 -0.08 2.30
C MET A 37 5.52 -0.72 3.64
N VAL A 38 4.34 -1.35 3.72
CA VAL A 38 3.93 -2.11 4.93
C VAL A 38 4.90 -3.29 5.17
N GLY A 39 5.33 -3.96 4.09
CA GLY A 39 6.30 -5.06 4.16
C GLY A 39 7.69 -4.63 4.68
N LEU A 40 8.09 -3.36 4.51
CA LEU A 40 9.33 -2.81 5.07
C LEU A 40 9.27 -2.65 6.60
N SER A 41 8.11 -2.79 7.21
CA SER A 41 7.89 -2.74 8.67
C SER A 41 8.44 -1.48 9.34
N ILE A 42 8.32 -0.34 8.65
CA ILE A 42 8.75 0.96 9.18
C ILE A 42 7.85 1.33 10.36
N ARG A 43 8.45 1.70 11.49
CA ARG A 43 7.71 2.05 12.70
C ARG A 43 6.68 3.17 12.41
N HIS A 44 5.48 3.03 12.93
CA HIS A 44 4.34 3.94 12.73
C HIS A 44 3.77 4.01 11.29
N VAL A 45 4.39 3.33 10.31
CA VAL A 45 3.88 3.27 8.93
C VAL A 45 3.01 2.03 8.77
N GLY A 46 1.76 2.16 9.19
CA GLY A 46 0.72 1.15 8.93
C GLY A 46 0.04 1.36 7.56
N PRO A 47 -0.96 0.52 7.20
CA PRO A 47 -1.61 0.58 5.89
C PRO A 47 -2.19 1.95 5.52
N THR A 48 -2.69 2.72 6.48
CA THR A 48 -3.24 4.06 6.24
C THR A 48 -2.15 5.05 5.84
N ALA A 49 -1.07 5.14 6.61
CA ALA A 49 0.06 6.02 6.29
C ALA A 49 0.78 5.59 5.00
N ALA A 50 0.96 4.27 4.79
CA ALA A 50 1.56 3.74 3.57
C ALA A 50 0.76 4.12 2.31
N ARG A 51 -0.58 4.05 2.36
CA ARG A 51 -1.43 4.50 1.24
C ARG A 51 -1.31 6.00 0.99
N ALA A 52 -1.34 6.81 2.04
CA ALA A 52 -1.19 8.26 1.92
C ALA A 52 0.15 8.62 1.25
N LEU A 53 1.24 8.00 1.70
CA LEU A 53 2.57 8.19 1.12
C LEU A 53 2.64 7.70 -0.33
N ALA A 54 2.10 6.52 -0.64
CA ALA A 54 2.07 6.00 -2.01
C ALA A 54 1.26 6.90 -2.95
N THR A 55 0.14 7.46 -2.49
CA THR A 55 -0.70 8.38 -3.27
C THR A 55 0.02 9.70 -3.53
N GLU A 56 0.66 10.28 -2.51
CA GLU A 56 1.33 11.58 -2.59
C GLU A 56 2.61 11.51 -3.42
N PHE A 57 3.45 10.50 -3.17
CA PHE A 57 4.79 10.41 -3.75
C PHE A 57 4.84 9.54 -5.02
N GLY A 58 3.94 8.58 -5.19
CA GLY A 58 3.86 7.70 -6.35
C GLY A 58 4.98 6.67 -6.47
N SER A 59 6.13 6.84 -5.80
CA SER A 59 7.25 5.90 -5.84
C SER A 59 8.00 5.83 -4.52
N LEU A 60 8.64 4.68 -4.27
CA LEU A 60 9.51 4.51 -3.10
C LEU A 60 10.72 5.43 -3.17
N ASP A 61 11.27 5.66 -4.37
CA ASP A 61 12.41 6.56 -4.57
C ASP A 61 12.09 8.01 -4.21
N ALA A 62 10.89 8.48 -4.52
CA ALA A 62 10.45 9.82 -4.13
C ALA A 62 10.25 9.95 -2.61
N ILE A 63 9.82 8.88 -1.94
CA ILE A 63 9.72 8.82 -0.47
C ILE A 63 11.11 8.81 0.16
N GLU A 64 12.05 8.01 -0.36
CA GLU A 64 13.44 7.94 0.08
C GLU A 64 14.13 9.30 -0.06
N GLN A 65 14.03 9.95 -1.22
CA GLN A 65 14.55 11.30 -1.45
C GLN A 65 13.97 12.33 -0.46
N ALA A 66 12.68 12.26 -0.16
CA ALA A 66 12.07 13.12 0.83
C ALA A 66 12.58 12.81 2.25
N ALA A 67 12.80 11.54 2.58
CA ALA A 67 13.37 11.12 3.86
C ALA A 67 14.81 11.64 4.06
N GLU A 68 15.61 11.68 2.99
CA GLU A 68 16.98 12.20 2.99
C GLU A 68 17.06 13.74 2.90
N GLY A 69 15.98 14.41 2.49
CA GLY A 69 15.91 15.84 2.18
C GLY A 69 15.94 16.81 3.37
N GLY A 70 16.38 16.38 4.55
CA GLY A 70 16.49 17.24 5.74
C GLY A 70 15.14 17.79 6.21
N GLU A 71 15.10 19.06 6.63
CA GLU A 71 13.87 19.69 7.13
C GLU A 71 12.80 19.88 6.05
N SER A 72 13.21 20.25 4.84
CA SER A 72 12.28 20.42 3.71
C SER A 72 11.64 19.09 3.29
N GLY A 73 12.42 18.02 3.30
CA GLY A 73 11.94 16.67 3.03
C GLY A 73 10.99 16.18 4.12
N GLN A 74 11.30 16.45 5.37
CA GLN A 74 10.42 16.13 6.50
C GLN A 74 9.09 16.88 6.42
N ALA A 75 9.12 18.17 6.08
CA ALA A 75 7.91 18.97 5.88
C ALA A 75 7.04 18.40 4.74
N ARG A 76 7.68 17.98 3.63
CA ARG A 76 7.00 17.36 2.51
C ARG A 76 6.35 16.02 2.90
N LEU A 77 7.06 15.15 3.65
CA LEU A 77 6.49 13.91 4.17
C LEU A 77 5.29 14.16 5.08
N SER A 78 5.41 15.13 6.00
CA SER A 78 4.33 15.50 6.93
C SER A 78 3.14 16.19 6.25
N GLY A 79 3.31 16.69 5.04
CA GLY A 79 2.24 17.29 4.23
C GLY A 79 1.27 16.26 3.64
N ALA A 80 1.66 14.98 3.54
CA ALA A 80 0.76 13.94 3.07
C ALA A 80 -0.38 13.70 4.09
N ASP A 81 -1.63 13.61 3.60
CA ASP A 81 -2.81 13.49 4.46
C ASP A 81 -2.75 12.23 5.35
N GLY A 82 -2.78 12.41 6.65
CA GLY A 82 -2.64 11.32 7.63
C GLY A 82 -1.20 10.93 7.98
N VAL A 83 -0.21 11.68 7.48
CA VAL A 83 1.21 11.51 7.83
C VAL A 83 1.65 12.64 8.74
N GLY A 84 1.78 12.37 10.02
CA GLY A 84 2.27 13.35 11.00
C GLY A 84 3.79 13.38 11.14
N ALA A 85 4.30 14.34 11.91
CA ALA A 85 5.74 14.49 12.18
C ALA A 85 6.41 13.21 12.69
N THR A 86 5.71 12.42 13.53
CA THR A 86 6.23 11.16 14.08
C THR A 86 6.51 10.14 12.96
N ILE A 87 5.61 10.02 11.98
CA ILE A 87 5.78 9.13 10.83
C ILE A 87 6.93 9.61 9.95
N ALA A 88 7.01 10.92 9.69
CA ALA A 88 8.09 11.51 8.90
C ALA A 88 9.47 11.28 9.54
N VAL A 89 9.58 11.42 10.86
CA VAL A 89 10.81 11.09 11.60
C VAL A 89 11.14 9.61 11.48
N SER A 90 10.16 8.71 11.65
CA SER A 90 10.39 7.27 11.53
C SER A 90 10.86 6.86 10.14
N LEU A 91 10.35 7.49 9.07
CA LEU A 91 10.83 7.28 7.71
C LEU A 91 12.29 7.70 7.55
N ARG A 92 12.65 8.89 8.03
CA ARG A 92 14.04 9.40 7.98
C ARG A 92 15.01 8.50 8.74
N GLU A 93 14.66 8.10 9.96
CA GLU A 93 15.48 7.21 10.77
C GLU A 93 15.65 5.85 10.09
N TRP A 94 14.59 5.32 9.46
CA TRP A 94 14.64 4.05 8.78
C TRP A 94 15.55 4.09 7.55
N PHE A 95 15.41 5.09 6.68
CA PHE A 95 16.25 5.25 5.49
C PHE A 95 17.70 5.67 5.80
N ALA A 96 17.98 6.19 7.00
CA ALA A 96 19.34 6.49 7.43
C ALA A 96 20.19 5.24 7.72
N VAL A 97 19.57 4.06 7.81
CA VAL A 97 20.25 2.80 8.12
C VAL A 97 20.65 2.06 6.84
N ASP A 98 21.94 1.81 6.65
CA ASP A 98 22.49 1.23 5.42
C ASP A 98 21.87 -0.13 5.05
N TRP A 99 21.69 -1.03 6.00
CA TRP A 99 21.14 -2.35 5.70
C TRP A 99 19.65 -2.29 5.33
N HIS A 100 18.89 -1.25 5.72
CA HIS A 100 17.53 -1.02 5.26
C HIS A 100 17.52 -0.64 3.78
N ARG A 101 18.40 0.27 3.36
CA ARG A 101 18.56 0.63 1.94
C ARG A 101 19.00 -0.57 1.11
N GLU A 102 19.83 -1.42 1.68
CA GLU A 102 20.24 -2.67 1.04
C GLU A 102 19.07 -3.63 0.81
N ILE A 103 18.09 -3.70 1.73
CA ILE A 103 16.84 -4.45 1.53
C ILE A 103 16.06 -3.89 0.35
N VAL A 104 15.87 -2.58 0.29
CA VAL A 104 15.16 -1.91 -0.82
C VAL A 104 15.87 -2.19 -2.14
N ARG A 105 17.19 -2.09 -2.18
CA ARG A 105 17.99 -2.41 -3.37
C ARG A 105 17.76 -3.85 -3.84
N LYS A 106 17.84 -4.82 -2.92
CA LYS A 106 17.61 -6.25 -3.23
C LYS A 106 16.19 -6.52 -3.72
N TRP A 107 15.19 -5.87 -3.14
CA TRP A 107 13.82 -6.04 -3.57
C TRP A 107 13.61 -5.45 -4.98
N ARG A 108 14.22 -4.29 -5.27
CA ARG A 108 14.21 -3.69 -6.61
C ARG A 108 14.84 -4.61 -7.65
N GLU A 109 16.01 -5.17 -7.35
CA GLU A 109 16.72 -6.13 -8.21
C GLU A 109 15.94 -7.44 -8.41
N ALA A 110 15.19 -7.86 -7.40
CA ALA A 110 14.30 -9.00 -7.49
C ALA A 110 13.01 -8.72 -8.29
N GLY A 111 12.79 -7.49 -8.77
CA GLY A 111 11.63 -7.12 -9.57
C GLY A 111 10.39 -6.74 -8.76
N VAL A 112 10.54 -6.37 -7.48
CA VAL A 112 9.42 -5.82 -6.70
C VAL A 112 9.05 -4.44 -7.24
N ARG A 113 7.75 -4.21 -7.45
CA ARG A 113 7.22 -2.95 -7.96
C ARG A 113 7.38 -1.82 -6.95
N MET A 114 8.24 -0.85 -7.27
CA MET A 114 8.56 0.29 -6.40
C MET A 114 7.87 1.59 -6.80
N VAL A 115 7.01 1.52 -7.80
CA VAL A 115 6.28 2.66 -8.37
C VAL A 115 4.83 2.27 -8.56
N ASP A 116 3.92 3.11 -8.11
CA ASP A 116 2.52 3.00 -8.52
C ASP A 116 2.36 3.84 -9.80
N GLU A 117 2.31 3.16 -10.94
CA GLU A 117 1.90 3.80 -12.17
C GLU A 117 0.46 4.29 -11.97
N ARG A 118 0.27 5.60 -12.08
CA ARG A 118 -1.08 6.15 -12.18
C ARG A 118 -1.65 5.63 -13.49
N ASP A 119 -2.60 4.72 -13.40
CA ASP A 119 -3.33 4.28 -14.57
C ASP A 119 -4.15 5.47 -15.10
N ALA A 120 -3.58 6.17 -16.08
CA ALA A 120 -4.22 7.31 -16.71
C ALA A 120 -5.53 6.94 -17.42
N SER A 121 -5.78 5.64 -17.63
CA SER A 121 -7.03 5.13 -18.22
C SER A 121 -8.18 5.09 -17.22
N VAL A 122 -7.90 5.15 -15.89
CA VAL A 122 -8.96 5.17 -14.87
C VAL A 122 -9.47 6.60 -14.68
N PRO A 123 -10.73 6.88 -15.05
CA PRO A 123 -11.30 8.22 -14.89
C PRO A 123 -11.35 8.63 -13.41
N ARG A 124 -10.98 9.87 -13.10
CA ARG A 124 -11.04 10.44 -11.74
C ARG A 124 -12.46 10.87 -11.35
N THR A 125 -13.40 9.94 -11.44
CA THR A 125 -14.84 10.22 -11.21
C THR A 125 -15.19 10.55 -9.76
N LEU A 126 -14.28 10.29 -8.82
CA LEU A 126 -14.47 10.56 -7.38
C LEU A 126 -13.54 11.65 -6.85
N GLU A 127 -12.95 12.47 -7.74
CA GLU A 127 -12.03 13.53 -7.33
C GLU A 127 -12.67 14.51 -6.36
N GLY A 128 -11.99 14.76 -5.24
CA GLY A 128 -12.46 15.64 -4.18
C GLY A 128 -13.54 15.06 -3.27
N LEU A 129 -14.08 13.88 -3.56
CA LEU A 129 -15.13 13.25 -2.77
C LEU A 129 -14.56 12.34 -1.66
N THR A 130 -15.16 12.44 -0.48
CA THR A 130 -14.87 11.55 0.66
C THR A 130 -15.93 10.44 0.71
N VAL A 131 -15.49 9.21 0.48
CA VAL A 131 -16.36 8.02 0.41
C VAL A 131 -16.07 7.09 1.59
N VAL A 132 -17.12 6.60 2.23
CA VAL A 132 -17.02 5.58 3.30
C VAL A 132 -17.57 4.27 2.76
N VAL A 133 -16.89 3.16 3.04
CA VAL A 133 -17.37 1.81 2.72
C VAL A 133 -17.72 1.09 4.01
N THR A 134 -18.90 0.45 4.05
CA THR A 134 -19.37 -0.33 5.20
C THR A 134 -20.09 -1.59 4.73
N GLY A 135 -20.05 -2.64 5.56
CA GLY A 135 -20.61 -3.94 5.20
C GLY A 135 -19.68 -4.77 4.32
N SER A 136 -20.19 -5.90 3.83
CA SER A 136 -19.50 -6.80 2.90
C SER A 136 -19.96 -6.50 1.49
N LEU A 137 -19.02 -6.13 0.63
CA LEU A 137 -19.31 -5.84 -0.78
C LEU A 137 -19.18 -7.12 -1.61
N SER A 138 -20.12 -7.34 -2.51
CA SER A 138 -20.00 -8.38 -3.53
C SER A 138 -18.88 -8.00 -4.51
N GLY A 139 -17.85 -8.87 -4.63
CA GLY A 139 -16.74 -8.67 -5.57
C GLY A 139 -15.59 -7.77 -5.09
N PHE A 140 -15.66 -7.22 -3.87
CA PHE A 140 -14.57 -6.41 -3.30
C PHE A 140 -14.30 -6.78 -1.85
N SER A 141 -13.05 -7.00 -1.50
CA SER A 141 -12.61 -6.89 -0.11
C SER A 141 -12.66 -5.42 0.35
N ARG A 142 -12.60 -5.18 1.66
CA ARG A 142 -12.56 -3.80 2.19
C ARG A 142 -11.39 -2.98 1.66
N ASP A 143 -10.26 -3.61 1.45
CA ASP A 143 -9.06 -2.92 0.99
C ASP A 143 -9.13 -2.65 -0.50
N GLU A 144 -9.63 -3.57 -1.32
CA GLU A 144 -9.88 -3.36 -2.75
C GLU A 144 -10.89 -2.24 -3.00
N ALA A 145 -11.96 -2.17 -2.19
CA ALA A 145 -12.93 -1.08 -2.29
C ALA A 145 -12.31 0.30 -1.99
N LYS A 146 -11.44 0.39 -0.97
CA LYS A 146 -10.68 1.62 -0.68
C LYS A 146 -9.73 1.98 -1.81
N GLU A 147 -9.03 1.01 -2.36
CA GLU A 147 -8.14 1.21 -3.51
C GLU A 147 -8.90 1.72 -4.73
N ALA A 148 -10.07 1.13 -5.02
CA ALA A 148 -10.92 1.56 -6.13
C ALA A 148 -11.38 3.02 -5.99
N ILE A 149 -11.65 3.50 -4.77
CA ILE A 149 -11.98 4.90 -4.47
C ILE A 149 -10.76 5.79 -4.73
N ILE A 150 -9.60 5.42 -4.18
CA ILE A 150 -8.35 6.20 -4.30
C ILE A 150 -7.90 6.28 -5.77
N MET A 151 -7.94 5.18 -6.50
CA MET A 151 -7.60 5.14 -7.94
C MET A 151 -8.45 6.11 -8.77
N ARG A 152 -9.70 6.35 -8.34
CA ARG A 152 -10.63 7.29 -8.99
C ARG A 152 -10.55 8.72 -8.43
N GLY A 153 -9.52 9.01 -7.63
CA GLY A 153 -9.26 10.35 -7.07
C GLY A 153 -10.05 10.68 -5.81
N GLY A 154 -10.82 9.74 -5.27
CA GLY A 154 -11.58 9.92 -4.04
C GLY A 154 -10.76 9.69 -2.76
N LYS A 155 -11.25 10.18 -1.64
CA LYS A 155 -10.73 9.93 -0.29
C LYS A 155 -11.54 8.82 0.38
N ALA A 156 -10.90 7.68 0.67
CA ALA A 156 -11.53 6.59 1.41
C ALA A 156 -11.45 6.85 2.92
N SER A 157 -12.60 7.10 3.58
CA SER A 157 -12.67 7.34 5.03
C SER A 157 -13.10 6.10 5.80
N GLY A 158 -12.53 5.91 6.99
CA GLY A 158 -12.88 4.84 7.91
C GLY A 158 -14.14 5.11 8.75
N SER A 159 -14.64 6.36 8.80
CA SER A 159 -15.76 6.76 9.63
C SER A 159 -16.70 7.71 8.90
N VAL A 160 -18.00 7.60 9.19
CA VAL A 160 -19.04 8.49 8.66
C VAL A 160 -19.08 9.77 9.47
N SER A 161 -19.01 10.92 8.79
CA SER A 161 -19.08 12.27 9.39
C SER A 161 -19.77 13.23 8.41
N LYS A 162 -20.07 14.44 8.84
CA LYS A 162 -20.63 15.51 7.98
C LYS A 162 -19.71 15.88 6.78
N LYS A 163 -18.46 15.40 6.79
CA LYS A 163 -17.49 15.60 5.70
C LYS A 163 -17.50 14.42 4.70
N SER A 164 -18.34 13.42 4.91
CA SER A 164 -18.50 12.30 3.98
C SER A 164 -19.52 12.68 2.92
N ASP A 165 -19.16 12.50 1.64
CA ASP A 165 -20.03 12.81 0.51
C ASP A 165 -20.92 11.62 0.14
N PHE A 166 -20.40 10.40 0.27
CA PHE A 166 -21.12 9.15 -0.01
C PHE A 166 -20.77 8.04 0.97
N VAL A 167 -21.74 7.15 1.19
CA VAL A 167 -21.50 5.89 1.92
C VAL A 167 -21.93 4.72 1.05
N VAL A 168 -20.97 3.88 0.68
CA VAL A 168 -21.23 2.62 -0.02
C VAL A 168 -21.54 1.55 0.99
N VAL A 169 -22.75 0.97 0.87
CA VAL A 169 -23.29 0.02 1.82
C VAL A 169 -23.43 -1.36 1.17
N GLY A 170 -22.70 -2.33 1.72
CA GLY A 170 -22.88 -3.74 1.41
C GLY A 170 -23.68 -4.48 2.47
N ASP A 171 -23.68 -5.81 2.40
CA ASP A 171 -24.38 -6.66 3.35
C ASP A 171 -23.84 -6.47 4.78
N ASN A 172 -24.73 -6.53 5.77
CA ASN A 172 -24.38 -6.40 7.20
C ASN A 172 -23.64 -5.08 7.53
N ALA A 173 -24.12 -3.97 7.02
CA ALA A 173 -23.47 -2.66 7.07
C ALA A 173 -23.28 -2.06 8.48
N GLY A 174 -24.05 -2.49 9.47
CA GLY A 174 -23.93 -2.04 10.87
C GLY A 174 -24.17 -0.54 11.08
N THR A 175 -23.67 -0.02 12.19
CA THR A 175 -23.94 1.35 12.70
C THR A 175 -23.50 2.49 11.77
N LYS A 176 -22.62 2.25 10.82
CA LYS A 176 -22.19 3.30 9.86
C LYS A 176 -23.28 3.65 8.87
N HIS A 177 -24.09 2.67 8.47
CA HIS A 177 -25.27 2.90 7.62
C HIS A 177 -26.28 3.80 8.34
N ASP A 178 -26.65 3.43 9.59
CA ASP A 178 -27.59 4.22 10.39
C ASP A 178 -27.10 5.66 10.58
N LYS A 179 -25.80 5.81 10.83
CA LYS A 179 -25.19 7.13 10.97
C LYS A 179 -25.22 7.95 9.68
N ALA A 180 -25.08 7.31 8.53
CA ALA A 180 -25.19 7.99 7.23
C ALA A 180 -26.61 8.54 7.04
N LEU A 181 -27.63 7.73 7.31
CA LEU A 181 -29.03 8.13 7.26
C LEU A 181 -29.34 9.28 8.22
N GLN A 182 -28.86 9.22 9.48
CA GLN A 182 -29.02 10.28 10.47
C GLN A 182 -28.39 11.60 10.05
N LEU A 183 -27.27 11.56 9.32
CA LEU A 183 -26.58 12.76 8.85
C LEU A 183 -27.05 13.22 7.47
N GLY A 184 -28.02 12.53 6.84
CA GLY A 184 -28.52 12.84 5.51
C GLY A 184 -27.48 12.64 4.40
N ILE A 185 -26.51 11.75 4.61
CA ILE A 185 -25.45 11.47 3.62
C ILE A 185 -26.01 10.45 2.61
N PRO A 186 -25.82 10.67 1.31
CA PRO A 186 -26.21 9.75 0.24
C PRO A 186 -25.62 8.33 0.44
N VAL A 187 -26.44 7.31 0.20
CA VAL A 187 -26.10 5.88 0.34
C VAL A 187 -26.28 5.20 -1.01
#